data_c24a2efe044a3bd75142f51a1a436318
#
_entry.id   c24a2efe044a3bd75142f51a1a436318
#
_cell.length_a   1.000
_cell.length_b   1.000
_cell.length_c   1.000
_cell.angle_alpha   90.00
_cell.angle_beta   90.00
_cell.angle_gamma   90.00
#
_symmetry.space_group_name_H-M   'P 1'
#
loop_
_entity.id
_entity.type
_entity.pdbx_description
1 polymer ?
#
loop_
_entity_poly.entity_id
_entity_poly.type
_entity_poly.pdbx_seq_one_letter_code
_entity_poly.pdbx_strand_id
1 'polypeptide(L)'
;MYQWKNIFLCVFLVLSNSIFASDKPIKIGIVTFLSGPAAGPFGVPAKIAADAIVESLNAGKVPHPYNSTGFSGRKIELVYVDEAGGASKQVTEFRNLVSRQKVDFVIGYISSGDCLAIPPVADELKTLTVLMDCGTPRVFEENDYKYVFRTRAHSTMDAVAGVRYILELKPETKSYSGINQNYAFGHDSWSDWTAVMKVLSPNAKIDTSQMPKFGAGQYGAEISALMRKKSAYIHSSMWGGDLEAFMFQAKPRGLFKNSPIVLVAGEPYLERLTGTIPDGTIIGARGTSGVFAPESELNTWLRTIYFKKEKSYPTY
;
A
#
# COMPACT_ATOMS: atom_id res chain seq x y z
N MET A 1 9.15 -41.12 -79.64
CA MET A 1 9.27 -39.76 -79.11
C MET A 1 8.51 -39.71 -77.79
N TYR A 2 9.22 -39.90 -76.67
CA TYR A 2 8.66 -39.81 -75.30
C TYR A 2 9.16 -38.55 -74.65
N GLN A 3 8.25 -37.64 -74.30
CA GLN A 3 8.57 -36.44 -73.53
C GLN A 3 8.48 -36.79 -72.04
N TRP A 4 9.57 -36.58 -71.31
CA TRP A 4 9.61 -36.68 -69.86
C TRP A 4 9.24 -35.30 -69.29
N LYS A 5 8.12 -35.26 -68.55
CA LYS A 5 7.76 -34.07 -67.75
C LYS A 5 8.45 -34.18 -66.40
N ASN A 6 9.33 -33.27 -66.13
CA ASN A 6 9.95 -33.08 -64.81
C ASN A 6 8.93 -32.47 -63.83
N ILE A 7 8.52 -33.24 -62.85
CA ILE A 7 7.74 -32.75 -61.70
C ILE A 7 8.75 -32.28 -60.66
N PHE A 8 8.85 -30.95 -60.48
CA PHE A 8 9.55 -30.36 -59.35
C PHE A 8 8.66 -30.43 -58.14
N LEU A 9 9.00 -31.28 -57.15
CA LEU A 9 8.37 -31.38 -55.85
C LEU A 9 8.99 -30.36 -54.92
N CYS A 10 8.38 -29.16 -54.77
CA CYS A 10 8.78 -28.19 -53.76
C CYS A 10 8.37 -28.69 -52.38
N VAL A 11 9.31 -29.26 -51.63
CA VAL A 11 9.13 -29.55 -50.21
C VAL A 11 9.26 -28.22 -49.44
N PHE A 12 8.13 -27.62 -49.03
CA PHE A 12 8.10 -26.53 -48.08
C PHE A 12 8.44 -27.08 -46.68
N LEU A 13 9.69 -26.92 -46.25
CA LEU A 13 10.08 -27.13 -44.88
C LEU A 13 9.46 -25.96 -44.04
N VAL A 14 8.30 -26.22 -43.44
CA VAL A 14 7.76 -25.35 -42.40
C VAL A 14 8.64 -25.55 -41.18
N LEU A 15 9.65 -24.67 -41.02
CA LEU A 15 10.36 -24.54 -39.76
C LEU A 15 9.37 -23.95 -38.74
N SER A 16 8.70 -24.85 -38.00
CA SER A 16 8.00 -24.48 -36.79
C SER A 16 9.03 -23.96 -35.80
N ASN A 17 9.23 -22.65 -35.75
CA ASN A 17 9.91 -22.02 -34.63
C ASN A 17 9.05 -22.29 -33.39
N SER A 18 9.28 -23.42 -32.74
CA SER A 18 8.83 -23.62 -31.37
C SER A 18 9.53 -22.54 -30.55
N ILE A 19 8.82 -21.45 -30.27
CA ILE A 19 9.22 -20.50 -29.25
C ILE A 19 9.23 -21.30 -27.96
N PHE A 20 10.38 -21.87 -27.61
CA PHE A 20 10.57 -22.44 -26.27
C PHE A 20 10.37 -21.28 -25.29
N ALA A 21 9.21 -21.25 -24.63
CA ALA A 21 9.04 -20.42 -23.48
C ALA A 21 10.20 -20.70 -22.53
N SER A 22 10.93 -19.67 -22.13
CA SER A 22 12.07 -19.83 -21.22
C SER A 22 11.59 -20.57 -19.98
N ASP A 23 12.18 -21.72 -19.64
CA ASP A 23 11.89 -22.48 -18.44
C ASP A 23 12.30 -21.75 -17.15
N LYS A 24 12.99 -20.62 -17.28
CA LYS A 24 13.40 -19.82 -16.12
C LYS A 24 12.19 -19.21 -15.44
N PRO A 25 12.10 -19.27 -14.11
CA PRO A 25 11.04 -18.64 -13.37
C PRO A 25 11.06 -17.13 -13.58
N ILE A 26 9.91 -16.50 -13.40
CA ILE A 26 9.81 -15.05 -13.27
C ILE A 26 10.15 -14.71 -11.82
N LYS A 27 11.20 -13.93 -11.63
CA LYS A 27 11.62 -13.47 -10.30
C LYS A 27 11.02 -12.11 -9.97
N ILE A 28 10.27 -12.03 -8.88
CA ILE A 28 9.67 -10.80 -8.39
C ILE A 28 10.34 -10.40 -7.09
N GLY A 29 10.92 -9.21 -7.04
CA GLY A 29 11.36 -8.60 -5.79
C GLY A 29 10.15 -8.07 -5.01
N ILE A 30 9.97 -8.53 -3.78
CA ILE A 30 8.93 -8.03 -2.87
C ILE A 30 9.61 -7.26 -1.75
N VAL A 31 9.33 -5.96 -1.68
CA VAL A 31 9.87 -5.09 -0.63
C VAL A 31 8.74 -4.66 0.30
N THR A 32 8.85 -5.04 1.57
CA THR A 32 7.86 -4.71 2.59
C THR A 32 8.48 -4.81 3.98
N PHE A 33 7.83 -4.25 5.01
CA PHE A 33 8.35 -4.32 6.38
C PHE A 33 8.28 -5.75 6.93
N LEU A 34 9.43 -6.39 7.07
CA LEU A 34 9.54 -7.71 7.69
C LEU A 34 10.00 -7.62 9.15
N SER A 35 10.44 -6.45 9.59
CA SER A 35 10.83 -6.14 10.95
C SER A 35 10.36 -4.75 11.38
N GLY A 36 10.45 -4.47 12.69
CA GLY A 36 10.06 -3.18 13.26
C GLY A 36 8.54 -2.98 13.41
N PRO A 37 8.11 -1.77 13.85
CA PRO A 37 6.72 -1.52 14.24
C PRO A 37 5.69 -1.58 13.10
N ALA A 38 6.14 -1.52 11.84
CA ALA A 38 5.26 -1.62 10.68
C ALA A 38 5.10 -3.05 10.16
N ALA A 39 5.89 -4.00 10.65
CA ALA A 39 5.83 -5.39 10.19
C ALA A 39 4.46 -6.03 10.46
N GLY A 40 3.98 -5.94 11.70
CA GLY A 40 2.72 -6.56 12.11
C GLY A 40 1.50 -6.04 11.34
N PRO A 41 1.24 -4.73 11.30
CA PRO A 41 0.03 -4.20 10.64
C PRO A 41 0.11 -4.18 9.11
N PHE A 42 1.30 -4.22 8.49
CA PHE A 42 1.45 -4.06 7.03
C PHE A 42 2.29 -5.16 6.39
N GLY A 43 3.54 -5.31 6.77
CA GLY A 43 4.51 -6.07 6.00
C GLY A 43 4.33 -7.57 6.05
N VAL A 44 4.08 -8.13 7.23
CA VAL A 44 3.84 -9.58 7.41
C VAL A 44 2.56 -10.00 6.70
N PRO A 45 1.42 -9.29 6.85
CA PRO A 45 0.21 -9.57 6.07
C PRO A 45 0.44 -9.53 4.55
N ALA A 46 1.17 -8.53 4.05
CA ALA A 46 1.51 -8.43 2.63
C ALA A 46 2.35 -9.63 2.16
N LYS A 47 3.34 -10.06 2.96
CA LYS A 47 4.15 -11.25 2.66
C LYS A 47 3.30 -12.51 2.59
N ILE A 48 2.42 -12.72 3.56
CA ILE A 48 1.53 -13.90 3.62
C ILE A 48 0.59 -13.93 2.41
N ALA A 49 0.04 -12.78 2.02
CA ALA A 49 -0.78 -12.66 0.82
C ALA A 49 0.02 -12.99 -0.45
N ALA A 50 1.21 -12.43 -0.61
CA ALA A 50 2.08 -12.70 -1.76
C ALA A 50 2.44 -14.18 -1.87
N ASP A 51 2.84 -14.82 -0.76
CA ASP A 51 3.14 -16.26 -0.72
C ASP A 51 1.91 -17.10 -1.12
N ALA A 52 0.74 -16.80 -0.56
CA ALA A 52 -0.50 -17.54 -0.85
C ALA A 52 -0.94 -17.40 -2.31
N ILE A 53 -0.85 -16.19 -2.86
CA ILE A 53 -1.20 -15.91 -4.25
C ILE A 53 -0.24 -16.62 -5.19
N VAL A 54 1.07 -16.49 -4.98
CA VAL A 54 2.08 -17.09 -5.87
C VAL A 54 2.07 -18.62 -5.80
N GLU A 55 1.88 -19.20 -4.62
CA GLU A 55 1.68 -20.65 -4.48
C GLU A 55 0.48 -21.13 -5.31
N SER A 56 -0.63 -20.41 -5.26
CA SER A 56 -1.84 -20.75 -6.01
C SER A 56 -1.67 -20.53 -7.51
N LEU A 57 -1.02 -19.43 -7.94
CA LEU A 57 -0.69 -19.19 -9.35
C LEU A 57 0.19 -20.32 -9.91
N ASN A 58 1.25 -20.68 -9.19
CA ASN A 58 2.17 -21.74 -9.59
C ASN A 58 1.52 -23.13 -9.63
N ALA A 59 0.40 -23.31 -8.94
CA ALA A 59 -0.40 -24.53 -8.95
C ALA A 59 -1.57 -24.49 -9.95
N GLY A 60 -1.80 -23.36 -10.65
CA GLY A 60 -2.97 -23.18 -11.54
C GLY A 60 -4.31 -23.23 -10.81
N LYS A 61 -4.34 -22.76 -9.54
CA LYS A 61 -5.51 -22.82 -8.65
C LYS A 61 -6.17 -21.47 -8.38
N VAL A 62 -5.80 -20.45 -9.12
CA VAL A 62 -6.45 -19.14 -9.07
C VAL A 62 -7.70 -19.17 -9.96
N PRO A 63 -8.82 -18.53 -9.58
CA PRO A 63 -9.99 -18.42 -10.44
C PRO A 63 -9.71 -17.77 -11.79
N HIS A 64 -10.59 -18.04 -12.76
CA HIS A 64 -10.55 -17.37 -14.06
C HIS A 64 -10.56 -15.82 -13.87
N PRO A 65 -9.78 -15.05 -14.66
CA PRO A 65 -8.97 -15.47 -15.83
C PRO A 65 -7.52 -15.89 -15.49
N TYR A 66 -7.16 -16.06 -14.21
CA TYR A 66 -5.79 -16.33 -13.77
C TYR A 66 -5.51 -17.80 -13.46
N ASN A 67 -6.30 -18.70 -14.01
CA ASN A 67 -6.24 -20.14 -13.74
C ASN A 67 -5.15 -20.91 -14.52
N SER A 68 -4.29 -20.22 -15.25
CA SER A 68 -3.10 -20.81 -15.86
C SER A 68 -1.99 -21.02 -14.83
N THR A 69 -1.14 -22.03 -15.05
CA THR A 69 0.02 -22.28 -14.20
C THR A 69 1.04 -21.16 -14.34
N GLY A 70 1.37 -20.49 -13.24
CA GLY A 70 2.32 -19.39 -13.20
C GLY A 70 1.93 -18.23 -14.11
N PHE A 71 2.91 -17.62 -14.73
CA PHE A 71 2.70 -16.59 -15.75
C PHE A 71 3.12 -17.13 -17.13
N SER A 72 2.16 -17.33 -18.01
CA SER A 72 2.39 -17.96 -19.33
C SER A 72 3.17 -19.29 -19.25
N GLY A 73 2.83 -20.13 -18.26
CA GLY A 73 3.47 -21.43 -18.02
C GLY A 73 4.79 -21.36 -17.21
N ARG A 74 5.33 -20.19 -16.98
CA ARG A 74 6.56 -19.98 -16.18
C ARG A 74 6.19 -19.86 -14.70
N LYS A 75 6.91 -20.56 -13.82
CA LYS A 75 6.75 -20.41 -12.37
C LYS A 75 7.17 -19.01 -11.92
N ILE A 76 6.57 -18.52 -10.86
CA ILE A 76 6.91 -17.27 -10.19
C ILE A 76 7.75 -17.60 -8.96
N GLU A 77 8.85 -16.87 -8.77
CA GLU A 77 9.74 -16.94 -7.61
C GLU A 77 9.77 -15.57 -6.91
N LEU A 78 9.57 -15.53 -5.59
CA LEU A 78 9.60 -14.30 -4.80
C LEU A 78 10.94 -14.13 -4.11
N VAL A 79 11.50 -12.93 -4.20
CA VAL A 79 12.72 -12.51 -3.49
C VAL A 79 12.33 -11.39 -2.54
N TYR A 80 12.45 -11.63 -1.23
CA TYR A 80 12.01 -10.68 -0.22
C TYR A 80 13.14 -9.76 0.25
N VAL A 81 12.81 -8.50 0.47
CA VAL A 81 13.65 -7.49 1.12
C VAL A 81 12.86 -6.80 2.22
N ASP A 82 13.50 -6.67 3.39
CA ASP A 82 12.92 -5.90 4.50
C ASP A 82 13.05 -4.40 4.25
N GLU A 83 11.91 -3.70 4.19
CA GLU A 83 11.83 -2.25 3.99
C GLU A 83 12.35 -1.44 5.19
N ALA A 84 12.53 -2.05 6.35
CA ALA A 84 13.10 -1.37 7.51
C ALA A 84 14.52 -0.85 7.23
N GLY A 85 14.82 0.37 7.70
CA GLY A 85 16.17 0.97 7.62
C GLY A 85 16.27 2.23 6.77
N GLY A 86 15.17 2.66 6.15
CA GLY A 86 15.04 3.96 5.48
C GLY A 86 15.65 4.03 4.09
N ALA A 87 15.44 5.16 3.42
CA ALA A 87 15.64 5.36 2.00
C ALA A 87 17.04 4.97 1.46
N SER A 88 18.11 5.34 2.14
CA SER A 88 19.47 5.02 1.68
C SER A 88 19.74 3.51 1.63
N LYS A 89 19.24 2.76 2.62
CA LYS A 89 19.31 1.30 2.60
C LYS A 89 18.47 0.74 1.46
N GLN A 90 17.25 1.24 1.29
CA GLN A 90 16.33 0.75 0.28
C GLN A 90 16.86 0.97 -1.15
N VAL A 91 17.51 2.09 -1.43
CA VAL A 91 18.21 2.32 -2.71
C VAL A 91 19.30 1.26 -2.94
N THR A 92 20.08 0.93 -1.92
CA THR A 92 21.11 -0.11 -2.01
C THR A 92 20.50 -1.49 -2.26
N GLU A 93 19.45 -1.84 -1.53
CA GLU A 93 18.77 -3.13 -1.68
C GLU A 93 18.04 -3.24 -3.02
N PHE A 94 17.45 -2.16 -3.53
CA PHE A 94 16.86 -2.16 -4.87
C PHE A 94 17.91 -2.47 -5.95
N ARG A 95 19.10 -1.83 -5.88
CA ARG A 95 20.22 -2.14 -6.79
C ARG A 95 20.67 -3.59 -6.65
N ASN A 96 20.68 -4.16 -5.44
CA ASN A 96 21.00 -5.57 -5.21
C ASN A 96 19.96 -6.50 -5.83
N LEU A 97 18.65 -6.22 -5.67
CA LEU A 97 17.57 -6.99 -6.30
C LEU A 97 17.77 -7.07 -7.81
N VAL A 98 18.06 -5.94 -8.47
CA VAL A 98 18.20 -5.86 -9.92
C VAL A 98 19.54 -6.47 -10.38
N SER A 99 20.66 -6.07 -9.77
CA SER A 99 22.00 -6.41 -10.28
C SER A 99 22.49 -7.79 -9.86
N ARG A 100 22.16 -8.24 -8.64
CA ARG A 100 22.66 -9.50 -8.07
C ARG A 100 21.61 -10.60 -8.09
N GLN A 101 20.39 -10.31 -7.60
CA GLN A 101 19.31 -11.29 -7.56
C GLN A 101 18.66 -11.49 -8.93
N LYS A 102 18.86 -10.53 -9.87
CA LYS A 102 18.32 -10.60 -11.23
C LYS A 102 16.80 -10.75 -11.25
N VAL A 103 16.10 -9.96 -10.43
CA VAL A 103 14.64 -9.92 -10.46
C VAL A 103 14.16 -9.29 -11.78
N ASP A 104 13.03 -9.78 -12.30
CA ASP A 104 12.42 -9.26 -13.52
C ASP A 104 11.69 -7.94 -13.27
N PHE A 105 11.09 -7.80 -12.08
CA PHE A 105 10.46 -6.55 -11.61
C PHE A 105 10.32 -6.53 -10.10
N VAL A 106 9.92 -5.39 -9.55
CA VAL A 106 9.77 -5.16 -8.11
C VAL A 106 8.35 -4.72 -7.78
N ILE A 107 7.77 -5.30 -6.73
CA ILE A 107 6.53 -4.82 -6.10
C ILE A 107 6.89 -4.46 -4.67
N GLY A 108 6.48 -3.29 -4.22
CA GLY A 108 6.75 -2.97 -2.82
C GLY A 108 6.58 -1.51 -2.48
N TYR A 109 7.15 -1.21 -1.35
CA TYR A 109 7.26 0.06 -0.67
C TYR A 109 5.93 0.59 -0.12
N ILE A 110 5.99 0.85 1.17
CA ILE A 110 4.90 1.41 1.99
C ILE A 110 5.29 2.80 2.48
N SER A 111 6.54 2.95 2.98
CA SER A 111 7.04 4.22 3.50
C SER A 111 7.15 5.27 2.40
N SER A 112 6.50 6.42 2.58
CA SER A 112 6.56 7.52 1.61
C SER A 112 7.98 8.05 1.39
N GLY A 113 8.86 7.96 2.40
CA GLY A 113 10.27 8.32 2.25
C GLY A 113 11.01 7.42 1.27
N ASP A 114 10.75 6.11 1.33
CA ASP A 114 11.32 5.12 0.42
C ASP A 114 10.70 5.25 -0.97
N CYS A 115 9.39 5.48 -1.03
CA CYS A 115 8.66 5.73 -2.26
C CYS A 115 9.13 6.96 -3.05
N LEU A 116 9.72 7.95 -2.40
CA LEU A 116 10.34 9.09 -3.07
C LEU A 116 11.76 8.79 -3.55
N ALA A 117 12.47 7.88 -2.89
CA ALA A 117 13.86 7.57 -3.20
C ALA A 117 14.03 6.50 -4.29
N ILE A 118 13.09 5.58 -4.43
CA ILE A 118 13.18 4.43 -5.34
C ILE A 118 12.89 4.76 -6.80
N PRO A 119 11.88 5.57 -7.16
CA PRO A 119 11.51 5.81 -8.55
C PRO A 119 12.65 6.28 -9.46
N PRO A 120 13.52 7.22 -9.05
CA PRO A 120 14.66 7.61 -9.87
C PRO A 120 15.61 6.44 -10.18
N VAL A 121 15.81 5.55 -9.21
CA VAL A 121 16.71 4.38 -9.36
C VAL A 121 16.07 3.31 -10.22
N ALA A 122 14.76 3.11 -10.09
CA ALA A 122 13.99 2.19 -10.93
C ALA A 122 14.02 2.62 -12.40
N ASP A 123 13.88 3.91 -12.66
CA ASP A 123 13.94 4.48 -14.01
C ASP A 123 15.37 4.41 -14.60
N GLU A 124 16.38 4.74 -13.78
CA GLU A 124 17.80 4.59 -14.16
C GLU A 124 18.12 3.15 -14.59
N LEU A 125 17.67 2.17 -13.82
CA LEU A 125 17.91 0.75 -14.07
C LEU A 125 16.90 0.12 -15.04
N LYS A 126 15.93 0.88 -15.53
CA LYS A 126 14.85 0.43 -16.43
C LYS A 126 14.12 -0.80 -15.87
N THR A 127 13.85 -0.79 -14.57
CA THR A 127 13.23 -1.90 -13.86
C THR A 127 11.78 -1.57 -13.53
N LEU A 128 10.85 -2.34 -14.10
CA LEU A 128 9.43 -2.21 -13.77
C LEU A 128 9.25 -2.31 -12.25
N THR A 129 8.65 -1.28 -11.67
CA THR A 129 8.43 -1.19 -10.24
C THR A 129 6.98 -0.76 -9.96
N VAL A 130 6.27 -1.57 -9.20
CA VAL A 130 4.90 -1.29 -8.78
C VAL A 130 4.91 -0.90 -7.31
N LEU A 131 4.61 0.37 -7.04
CA LEU A 131 4.49 0.89 -5.69
C LEU A 131 3.18 0.40 -5.08
N MET A 132 3.30 -0.37 -4.01
CA MET A 132 2.19 -1.10 -3.41
C MET A 132 1.28 -0.22 -2.56
N ASP A 133 1.85 0.61 -1.67
CA ASP A 133 1.08 1.45 -0.72
C ASP A 133 1.75 2.80 -0.43
N CYS A 134 2.25 3.46 -1.44
CA CYS A 134 2.88 4.79 -1.32
C CYS A 134 1.86 5.88 -1.10
N GLY A 135 1.79 6.41 0.12
CA GLY A 135 0.82 7.45 0.48
C GLY A 135 1.15 8.86 -0.03
N THR A 136 2.40 9.19 -0.33
CA THR A 136 2.77 10.51 -0.86
C THR A 136 2.26 10.72 -2.29
N PRO A 137 1.62 11.87 -2.61
CA PRO A 137 1.23 12.18 -3.99
C PRO A 137 2.43 12.59 -4.84
N ARG A 138 3.49 13.11 -4.23
CA ARG A 138 4.65 13.76 -4.86
C ARG A 138 5.40 12.88 -5.84
N VAL A 139 5.30 11.55 -5.72
CA VAL A 139 5.95 10.61 -6.66
C VAL A 139 5.63 10.96 -8.11
N PHE A 140 4.36 11.27 -8.42
CA PHE A 140 3.90 11.58 -9.79
C PHE A 140 3.43 13.02 -9.97
N GLU A 141 3.41 13.84 -8.92
CA GLU A 141 3.13 15.27 -9.02
C GLU A 141 4.40 16.09 -9.32
N GLU A 142 5.55 15.59 -8.86
CA GLU A 142 6.84 16.28 -9.04
C GLU A 142 7.67 15.73 -10.19
N ASN A 143 7.40 14.48 -10.63
CA ASN A 143 8.20 13.80 -11.65
C ASN A 143 7.37 12.82 -12.49
N ASP A 144 7.87 12.51 -13.69
CA ASP A 144 7.37 11.46 -14.56
C ASP A 144 8.37 10.30 -14.62
N TYR A 145 7.87 9.08 -14.49
CA TYR A 145 8.67 7.86 -14.55
C TYR A 145 8.12 6.87 -15.57
N LYS A 146 9.00 6.22 -16.32
CA LYS A 146 8.60 5.24 -17.35
C LYS A 146 8.41 3.84 -16.81
N TYR A 147 9.14 3.51 -15.75
CA TYR A 147 9.20 2.15 -15.20
C TYR A 147 8.53 2.02 -13.83
N VAL A 148 7.87 3.09 -13.34
CA VAL A 148 7.25 3.10 -12.02
C VAL A 148 5.75 3.33 -12.12
N PHE A 149 4.98 2.53 -11.41
CA PHE A 149 3.52 2.58 -11.33
C PHE A 149 3.07 2.50 -9.88
N ARG A 150 1.88 3.02 -9.58
CA ARG A 150 1.25 2.91 -8.26
C ARG A 150 -0.16 2.34 -8.38
N THR A 151 -0.52 1.43 -7.48
CA THR A 151 -1.81 0.73 -7.51
C THR A 151 -2.81 1.25 -6.48
N ARG A 152 -2.38 2.08 -5.52
CA ARG A 152 -3.23 2.53 -4.40
C ARG A 152 -3.47 4.04 -4.43
N ALA A 153 -4.50 4.46 -3.68
CA ALA A 153 -4.78 5.87 -3.40
C ALA A 153 -3.63 6.52 -2.60
N HIS A 154 -3.62 7.85 -2.58
CA HIS A 154 -2.63 8.67 -1.88
C HIS A 154 -3.30 9.73 -1.01
N SER A 155 -2.52 10.47 -0.23
CA SER A 155 -3.01 11.38 0.80
C SER A 155 -3.99 12.43 0.31
N THR A 156 -3.88 12.92 -0.93
CA THR A 156 -4.85 13.86 -1.49
C THR A 156 -6.23 13.21 -1.65
N MET A 157 -6.28 11.96 -2.12
CA MET A 157 -7.53 11.21 -2.22
C MET A 157 -8.10 10.90 -0.84
N ASP A 158 -7.24 10.51 0.13
CA ASP A 158 -7.62 10.29 1.53
C ASP A 158 -8.24 11.56 2.13
N ALA A 159 -7.62 12.72 1.89
CA ALA A 159 -8.08 14.00 2.39
C ALA A 159 -9.43 14.41 1.79
N VAL A 160 -9.59 14.30 0.47
CA VAL A 160 -10.86 14.63 -0.21
C VAL A 160 -11.99 13.75 0.30
N ALA A 161 -11.77 12.44 0.41
CA ALA A 161 -12.78 11.50 0.91
C ALA A 161 -13.13 11.78 2.37
N GLY A 162 -12.12 11.91 3.24
CA GLY A 162 -12.32 12.15 4.67
C GLY A 162 -13.00 13.48 4.97
N VAL A 163 -12.56 14.58 4.34
CA VAL A 163 -13.17 15.90 4.54
C VAL A 163 -14.60 15.94 4.03
N ARG A 164 -14.90 15.40 2.85
CA ARG A 164 -16.28 15.33 2.36
C ARG A 164 -17.18 14.56 3.32
N TYR A 165 -16.69 13.43 3.82
CA TYR A 165 -17.47 12.61 4.74
C TYR A 165 -17.74 13.30 6.09
N ILE A 166 -16.74 13.96 6.70
CA ILE A 166 -16.98 14.73 7.93
C ILE A 166 -17.95 15.90 7.74
N LEU A 167 -17.89 16.57 6.59
CA LEU A 167 -18.79 17.69 6.28
C LEU A 167 -20.21 17.23 5.96
N GLU A 168 -20.40 16.03 5.43
CA GLU A 168 -21.73 15.43 5.29
C GLU A 168 -22.33 15.10 6.64
N LEU A 169 -21.54 14.51 7.57
CA LEU A 169 -21.98 14.20 8.93
C LEU A 169 -22.21 15.47 9.77
N LYS A 170 -21.39 16.50 9.57
CA LYS A 170 -21.42 17.74 10.35
C LYS A 170 -21.05 18.94 9.48
N PRO A 171 -22.00 19.48 8.69
CA PRO A 171 -21.76 20.60 7.77
C PRO A 171 -21.14 21.83 8.45
N GLU A 172 -21.53 22.10 9.69
CA GLU A 172 -21.04 23.23 10.51
C GLU A 172 -19.74 22.93 11.27
N THR A 173 -18.82 22.17 10.65
CA THR A 173 -17.52 21.90 11.25
C THR A 173 -16.70 23.18 11.37
N LYS A 174 -16.48 23.68 12.58
CA LYS A 174 -15.85 24.99 12.87
C LYS A 174 -14.36 24.90 13.14
N SER A 175 -13.87 23.73 13.55
CA SER A 175 -12.46 23.56 13.88
C SER A 175 -12.00 22.12 13.73
N TYR A 176 -10.71 21.95 13.55
CA TYR A 176 -10.05 20.66 13.49
C TYR A 176 -8.62 20.71 14.00
N SER A 177 -8.11 19.58 14.42
CA SER A 177 -6.73 19.39 14.82
C SER A 177 -6.09 18.29 14.00
N GLY A 178 -4.76 18.20 14.04
CA GLY A 178 -4.00 17.13 13.41
C GLY A 178 -3.00 16.48 14.36
N ILE A 179 -2.81 15.16 14.19
CA ILE A 179 -1.66 14.44 14.71
C ILE A 179 -1.11 13.52 13.63
N ASN A 180 0.12 13.83 13.20
CA ASN A 180 0.76 13.18 12.06
C ASN A 180 2.23 12.92 12.38
N GLN A 181 2.82 11.87 11.84
CA GLN A 181 4.24 11.58 12.06
C GLN A 181 5.11 12.58 11.29
N ASN A 182 6.20 13.05 11.92
CA ASN A 182 7.13 14.00 11.32
C ASN A 182 8.02 13.35 10.26
N TYR A 183 7.47 13.07 9.10
CA TYR A 183 8.16 12.59 7.89
C TYR A 183 7.28 12.81 6.65
N ALA A 184 7.73 12.39 5.45
CA ALA A 184 7.08 12.70 4.17
C ALA A 184 5.55 12.51 4.19
N PHE A 185 5.04 11.30 4.51
CA PHE A 185 3.60 11.05 4.50
C PHE A 185 2.82 11.90 5.50
N GLY A 186 3.36 12.11 6.70
CA GLY A 186 2.67 12.93 7.71
C GLY A 186 2.53 14.39 7.29
N HIS A 187 3.58 14.95 6.66
CA HIS A 187 3.55 16.31 6.11
C HIS A 187 2.60 16.41 4.91
N ASP A 188 2.71 15.51 3.95
CA ASP A 188 1.86 15.50 2.75
C ASP A 188 0.38 15.35 3.13
N SER A 189 0.06 14.38 3.99
CA SER A 189 -1.31 14.14 4.46
C SER A 189 -1.92 15.34 5.19
N TRP A 190 -1.14 16.01 6.05
CA TRP A 190 -1.61 17.20 6.74
C TRP A 190 -1.78 18.39 5.79
N SER A 191 -0.85 18.58 4.86
CA SER A 191 -0.96 19.62 3.83
C SER A 191 -2.20 19.43 2.98
N ASP A 192 -2.42 18.22 2.48
CA ASP A 192 -3.60 17.88 1.66
C ASP A 192 -4.89 18.09 2.45
N TRP A 193 -4.95 17.59 3.70
CA TRP A 193 -6.11 17.77 4.55
C TRP A 193 -6.48 19.23 4.76
N THR A 194 -5.48 20.06 5.08
CA THR A 194 -5.69 21.49 5.31
C THR A 194 -6.08 22.22 4.04
N ALA A 195 -5.52 21.85 2.89
CA ALA A 195 -5.88 22.41 1.59
C ALA A 195 -7.34 22.10 1.22
N VAL A 196 -7.77 20.85 1.42
CA VAL A 196 -9.16 20.43 1.15
C VAL A 196 -10.13 21.12 2.11
N MET A 197 -9.79 21.19 3.41
CA MET A 197 -10.60 21.93 4.41
C MET A 197 -10.74 23.41 4.03
N LYS A 198 -9.67 24.05 3.57
CA LYS A 198 -9.71 25.45 3.13
C LYS A 198 -10.68 25.68 1.95
N VAL A 199 -10.79 24.70 1.08
CA VAL A 199 -11.71 24.78 -0.09
C VAL A 199 -13.16 24.47 0.31
N LEU A 200 -13.39 23.38 1.04
CA LEU A 200 -14.72 22.86 1.32
C LEU A 200 -15.36 23.44 2.59
N SER A 201 -14.57 23.93 3.55
CA SER A 201 -15.02 24.55 4.79
C SER A 201 -14.11 25.72 5.18
N PRO A 202 -14.12 26.83 4.41
CA PRO A 202 -13.15 27.92 4.54
C PRO A 202 -13.18 28.64 5.90
N ASN A 203 -14.26 28.50 6.64
CA ASN A 203 -14.43 29.10 7.97
C ASN A 203 -13.93 28.21 9.10
N ALA A 204 -13.59 26.95 8.81
CA ALA A 204 -13.05 26.02 9.80
C ALA A 204 -11.60 26.41 10.16
N LYS A 205 -11.29 26.38 11.46
CA LYS A 205 -9.98 26.79 11.97
C LYS A 205 -9.15 25.59 12.41
N ILE A 206 -7.87 25.67 12.18
CA ILE A 206 -6.90 24.75 12.77
C ILE A 206 -6.70 25.13 14.24
N ASP A 207 -7.07 24.24 15.16
CA ASP A 207 -6.87 24.45 16.58
C ASP A 207 -5.46 24.12 17.04
N THR A 208 -4.91 22.98 16.58
CA THR A 208 -3.53 22.57 16.82
C THR A 208 -3.08 21.51 15.79
N SER A 209 -1.79 21.50 15.50
CA SER A 209 -1.12 20.47 14.70
C SER A 209 0.03 19.88 15.52
N GLN A 210 0.04 18.57 15.64
CA GLN A 210 1.06 17.81 16.34
C GLN A 210 1.82 16.95 15.35
N MET A 211 3.16 17.06 15.36
CA MET A 211 4.05 16.32 14.46
C MET A 211 5.12 15.58 15.28
N PRO A 212 4.75 14.52 16.05
CA PRO A 212 5.73 13.73 16.77
C PRO A 212 6.71 13.05 15.81
N LYS A 213 7.90 12.78 16.31
CA LYS A 213 8.91 12.04 15.56
C LYS A 213 8.35 10.66 15.17
N PHE A 214 8.65 10.21 13.95
CA PHE A 214 8.36 8.84 13.52
C PHE A 214 9.05 7.84 14.47
N GLY A 215 8.30 6.88 14.98
CA GLY A 215 8.79 5.90 15.95
C GLY A 215 8.94 6.46 17.38
N ALA A 216 8.26 7.55 17.74
CA ALA A 216 8.35 8.14 19.08
C ALA A 216 7.81 7.21 20.19
N GLY A 217 6.72 6.49 19.93
CA GLY A 217 6.11 5.53 20.85
C GLY A 217 5.45 6.14 22.11
N GLN A 218 5.69 7.43 22.40
CA GLN A 218 5.15 8.15 23.56
C GLN A 218 4.51 9.46 23.11
N TYR A 219 3.22 9.67 23.40
CA TYR A 219 2.40 10.76 22.84
C TYR A 219 1.69 11.59 23.92
N GLY A 220 2.19 11.57 25.14
CA GLY A 220 1.56 12.23 26.27
C GLY A 220 1.41 13.74 26.11
N ALA A 221 2.40 14.41 25.53
CA ALA A 221 2.40 15.84 25.27
C ALA A 221 1.39 16.22 24.18
N GLU A 222 1.40 15.48 23.08
CA GLU A 222 0.52 15.66 21.92
C GLU A 222 -0.96 15.42 22.32
N ILE A 223 -1.23 14.34 23.05
CA ILE A 223 -2.57 14.05 23.59
C ILE A 223 -3.07 15.20 24.46
N SER A 224 -2.21 15.71 25.36
CA SER A 224 -2.57 16.84 26.23
C SER A 224 -2.84 18.12 25.42
N ALA A 225 -2.09 18.36 24.35
CA ALA A 225 -2.31 19.51 23.46
C ALA A 225 -3.64 19.38 22.71
N LEU A 226 -3.96 18.22 22.18
CA LEU A 226 -5.23 17.93 21.51
C LEU A 226 -6.43 18.06 22.47
N MET A 227 -6.34 17.50 23.69
CA MET A 227 -7.40 17.57 24.69
C MET A 227 -7.77 19.00 25.11
N ARG A 228 -6.79 19.91 25.16
CA ARG A 228 -7.06 21.32 25.51
C ARG A 228 -7.92 22.04 24.48
N LYS A 229 -7.94 21.59 23.23
CA LYS A 229 -8.59 22.28 22.11
C LYS A 229 -10.04 21.85 21.89
N LYS A 230 -10.37 20.59 22.16
CA LYS A 230 -11.71 20.03 21.94
C LYS A 230 -12.25 20.28 20.53
N SER A 231 -11.38 20.08 19.52
CA SER A 231 -11.72 20.30 18.12
C SER A 231 -12.88 19.44 17.66
N ALA A 232 -13.63 19.89 16.67
CA ALA A 232 -14.75 19.12 16.12
C ALA A 232 -14.32 17.75 15.57
N TYR A 233 -13.10 17.68 15.01
CA TYR A 233 -12.45 16.44 14.56
C TYR A 233 -10.94 16.51 14.75
N ILE A 234 -10.31 15.34 14.90
CA ILE A 234 -8.86 15.17 14.86
C ILE A 234 -8.52 14.36 13.60
N HIS A 235 -7.74 14.93 12.68
CA HIS A 235 -7.15 14.19 11.58
C HIS A 235 -5.90 13.46 12.04
N SER A 236 -5.72 12.21 11.62
CA SER A 236 -4.50 11.46 11.88
C SER A 236 -4.08 10.63 10.68
N SER A 237 -2.84 10.83 10.24
CA SER A 237 -2.15 9.96 9.29
C SER A 237 -1.13 9.04 9.97
N MET A 238 -1.22 8.88 11.28
CA MET A 238 -0.36 7.95 12.01
C MET A 238 -0.60 6.52 11.55
N TRP A 239 0.47 5.73 11.48
CA TRP A 239 0.45 4.34 11.08
C TRP A 239 1.59 3.56 11.76
N GLY A 240 1.70 2.26 11.49
CA GLY A 240 2.65 1.38 12.17
C GLY A 240 2.36 1.28 13.67
N GLY A 241 3.35 0.93 14.45
CA GLY A 241 3.24 0.87 15.91
C GLY A 241 2.96 2.22 16.56
N ASP A 242 3.20 3.33 15.87
CA ASP A 242 2.92 4.67 16.39
C ASP A 242 1.42 4.91 16.53
N LEU A 243 0.59 4.47 15.57
CA LEU A 243 -0.85 4.57 15.68
C LEU A 243 -1.37 3.71 16.86
N GLU A 244 -0.88 2.47 16.99
CA GLU A 244 -1.26 1.61 18.11
C GLU A 244 -0.92 2.25 19.45
N ALA A 245 0.32 2.72 19.61
CA ALA A 245 0.78 3.37 20.83
C ALA A 245 -0.01 4.66 21.15
N PHE A 246 -0.31 5.47 20.13
CA PHE A 246 -1.14 6.66 20.31
C PHE A 246 -2.56 6.30 20.77
N MET A 247 -3.22 5.36 20.12
CA MET A 247 -4.58 4.94 20.46
C MET A 247 -4.66 4.36 21.88
N PHE A 248 -3.71 3.51 22.27
CA PHE A 248 -3.63 2.95 23.62
C PHE A 248 -3.40 4.02 24.71
N GLN A 249 -2.69 5.11 24.39
CA GLN A 249 -2.45 6.20 25.32
C GLN A 249 -3.59 7.23 25.35
N ALA A 250 -4.24 7.48 24.21
CA ALA A 250 -5.25 8.53 24.05
C ALA A 250 -6.61 8.13 24.60
N LYS A 251 -7.05 6.88 24.34
CA LYS A 251 -8.38 6.39 24.77
C LYS A 251 -8.59 6.44 26.29
N PRO A 252 -7.70 5.88 27.13
CA PRO A 252 -7.87 5.92 28.58
C PRO A 252 -7.89 7.35 29.14
N ARG A 253 -7.23 8.29 28.48
CA ARG A 253 -7.23 9.72 28.85
C ARG A 253 -8.51 10.44 28.45
N GLY A 254 -9.38 9.81 27.67
CA GLY A 254 -10.66 10.38 27.25
C GLY A 254 -10.57 11.41 26.12
N LEU A 255 -9.49 11.43 25.33
CA LEU A 255 -9.31 12.36 24.21
C LEU A 255 -10.52 12.35 23.27
N PHE A 256 -10.99 11.15 22.91
CA PHE A 256 -12.04 10.97 21.90
C PHE A 256 -13.47 11.24 22.40
N LYS A 257 -13.66 11.50 23.68
CA LYS A 257 -14.98 11.90 24.22
C LYS A 257 -15.46 13.25 23.70
N ASN A 258 -14.53 14.15 23.39
CA ASN A 258 -14.83 15.51 22.96
C ASN A 258 -14.40 15.81 21.51
N SER A 259 -13.55 14.97 20.94
CA SER A 259 -12.98 15.16 19.61
C SER A 259 -12.87 13.81 18.91
N PRO A 260 -13.87 13.44 18.09
CA PRO A 260 -13.77 12.23 17.28
C PRO A 260 -12.57 12.31 16.33
N ILE A 261 -12.02 11.14 15.99
CA ILE A 261 -10.81 11.04 15.18
C ILE A 261 -11.10 10.46 13.80
N VAL A 262 -10.39 10.95 12.80
CA VAL A 262 -10.34 10.41 11.45
C VAL A 262 -8.97 9.78 11.25
N LEU A 263 -8.93 8.47 11.08
CA LEU A 263 -7.74 7.67 10.83
C LEU A 263 -7.64 7.37 9.34
N VAL A 264 -6.90 8.17 8.57
CA VAL A 264 -6.82 8.01 7.10
C VAL A 264 -6.11 6.74 6.65
N ALA A 265 -5.31 6.14 7.52
CA ALA A 265 -4.66 4.85 7.32
C ALA A 265 -5.12 3.83 8.38
N GLY A 266 -6.41 3.86 8.75
CA GLY A 266 -6.94 3.11 9.90
C GLY A 266 -7.39 1.68 9.62
N GLU A 267 -7.63 1.30 8.37
CA GLU A 267 -8.19 0.01 8.01
C GLU A 267 -7.39 -1.19 8.55
N PRO A 268 -6.05 -1.26 8.46
CA PRO A 268 -5.27 -2.40 8.96
C PRO A 268 -5.35 -2.63 10.46
N TYR A 269 -5.94 -1.68 11.19
CA TYR A 269 -6.01 -1.71 12.64
C TYR A 269 -7.37 -2.14 13.19
N LEU A 270 -8.37 -2.36 12.33
CA LEU A 270 -9.72 -2.70 12.77
C LEU A 270 -9.75 -3.93 13.70
N GLU A 271 -9.05 -5.00 13.34
CA GLU A 271 -8.94 -6.19 14.18
C GLU A 271 -7.93 -6.00 15.33
N ARG A 272 -6.79 -5.39 15.05
CA ARG A 272 -5.68 -5.21 15.99
C ARG A 272 -6.02 -4.28 17.16
N LEU A 273 -6.83 -3.27 16.92
CA LEU A 273 -7.29 -2.30 17.92
C LEU A 273 -8.75 -2.53 18.35
N THR A 274 -9.26 -3.76 18.18
CA THR A 274 -10.60 -4.13 18.67
C THR A 274 -10.76 -3.74 20.13
N GLY A 275 -11.86 -3.04 20.45
CA GLY A 275 -12.11 -2.49 21.78
C GLY A 275 -11.28 -1.26 22.15
N THR A 276 -10.33 -0.83 21.32
CA THR A 276 -9.55 0.41 21.53
C THR A 276 -10.02 1.55 20.63
N ILE A 277 -10.42 1.27 19.40
CA ILE A 277 -11.02 2.26 18.51
C ILE A 277 -12.40 2.66 19.08
N PRO A 278 -12.63 3.98 19.36
CA PRO A 278 -13.91 4.43 19.88
C PRO A 278 -15.00 4.42 18.81
N ASP A 279 -16.25 4.26 19.24
CA ASP A 279 -17.39 4.47 18.36
C ASP A 279 -17.39 5.90 17.80
N GLY A 280 -17.80 6.05 16.54
CA GLY A 280 -17.77 7.34 15.83
C GLY A 280 -16.39 7.69 15.23
N THR A 281 -15.37 6.83 15.37
CA THR A 281 -14.13 6.97 14.60
C THR A 281 -14.39 6.79 13.13
N ILE A 282 -13.89 7.71 12.31
CA ILE A 282 -13.92 7.59 10.85
C ILE A 282 -12.65 6.88 10.41
N ILE A 283 -12.82 5.79 9.68
CA ILE A 283 -11.72 4.96 9.19
C ILE A 283 -11.57 5.17 7.69
N GLY A 284 -10.40 5.64 7.26
CA GLY A 284 -10.01 5.68 5.87
C GLY A 284 -9.57 4.30 5.38
N ALA A 285 -10.02 3.94 4.19
CA ALA A 285 -9.61 2.76 3.45
C ALA A 285 -9.18 3.17 2.04
N ARG A 286 -7.97 2.78 1.64
CA ARG A 286 -7.42 3.10 0.31
C ARG A 286 -7.89 2.15 -0.78
N GLY A 287 -9.10 1.76 -0.70
CA GLY A 287 -9.78 0.78 -1.54
C GLY A 287 -10.54 -0.19 -0.67
N THR A 288 -11.54 -0.82 -1.25
CA THR A 288 -12.28 -1.86 -0.54
C THR A 288 -11.48 -3.16 -0.56
N SER A 289 -11.35 -3.81 0.60
CA SER A 289 -10.63 -5.06 0.77
C SER A 289 -11.37 -6.00 1.72
N GLY A 290 -10.94 -7.25 1.76
CA GLY A 290 -11.49 -8.26 2.66
C GLY A 290 -13.02 -8.36 2.57
N VAL A 291 -13.69 -8.18 3.69
CA VAL A 291 -15.16 -8.26 3.81
C VAL A 291 -15.89 -7.05 3.22
N PHE A 292 -15.20 -5.95 3.00
CA PHE A 292 -15.76 -4.72 2.42
C PHE A 292 -15.62 -4.67 0.89
N ALA A 293 -14.83 -5.56 0.29
CA ALA A 293 -14.69 -5.62 -1.16
C ALA A 293 -15.97 -6.17 -1.82
N PRO A 294 -16.29 -5.76 -3.05
CA PRO A 294 -17.41 -6.33 -3.80
C PRO A 294 -17.30 -7.86 -3.90
N GLU A 295 -18.41 -8.55 -3.77
CA GLU A 295 -18.45 -9.98 -3.93
C GLU A 295 -18.01 -10.38 -5.35
N SER A 296 -17.02 -11.25 -5.40
CA SER A 296 -16.50 -11.85 -6.64
C SER A 296 -15.82 -13.16 -6.32
N GLU A 297 -15.68 -14.02 -7.32
CA GLU A 297 -14.98 -15.30 -7.16
C GLU A 297 -13.53 -15.07 -6.71
N LEU A 298 -12.84 -14.08 -7.27
CA LEU A 298 -11.47 -13.73 -6.88
C LEU A 298 -11.39 -13.21 -5.43
N ASN A 299 -12.32 -12.37 -5.00
CA ASN A 299 -12.35 -11.88 -3.61
C ASN A 299 -12.61 -13.03 -2.62
N THR A 300 -13.60 -13.86 -2.90
CA THR A 300 -13.91 -15.03 -2.07
C THR A 300 -12.74 -16.00 -2.01
N TRP A 301 -12.09 -16.26 -3.13
CA TRP A 301 -10.90 -17.10 -3.21
C TRP A 301 -9.75 -16.51 -2.37
N LEU A 302 -9.41 -15.22 -2.55
CA LEU A 302 -8.31 -14.57 -1.83
C LEU A 302 -8.55 -14.60 -0.32
N ARG A 303 -9.74 -14.23 0.12
CA ARG A 303 -10.12 -14.30 1.55
C ARG A 303 -9.97 -15.73 2.11
N THR A 304 -10.37 -16.73 1.34
CA THR A 304 -10.29 -18.13 1.75
C THR A 304 -8.85 -18.61 1.91
N ILE A 305 -7.98 -18.34 0.92
CA ILE A 305 -6.58 -18.79 0.99
C ILE A 305 -5.79 -18.05 2.06
N TYR A 306 -6.05 -16.76 2.23
CA TYR A 306 -5.42 -15.94 3.25
C TYR A 306 -5.84 -16.41 4.65
N PHE A 307 -7.14 -16.58 4.90
CA PHE A 307 -7.67 -17.03 6.18
C PHE A 307 -7.14 -18.42 6.59
N LYS A 308 -6.89 -19.32 5.62
CA LYS A 308 -6.27 -20.61 5.92
C LYS A 308 -4.88 -20.46 6.53
N LYS A 309 -4.13 -19.45 6.11
CA LYS A 309 -2.74 -19.20 6.58
C LYS A 309 -2.71 -18.39 7.86
N GLU A 310 -3.47 -17.30 7.94
CA GLU A 310 -3.33 -16.27 8.99
C GLU A 310 -4.44 -16.31 10.06
N LYS A 311 -5.56 -16.99 9.80
CA LYS A 311 -6.77 -17.00 10.66
C LYS A 311 -7.41 -15.62 10.87
N SER A 312 -7.06 -14.65 10.02
CA SER A 312 -7.66 -13.32 9.90
C SER A 312 -8.01 -13.04 8.44
N TYR A 313 -8.70 -11.95 8.17
CA TYR A 313 -8.95 -11.53 6.79
C TYR A 313 -7.86 -10.58 6.29
N PRO A 314 -7.59 -10.56 4.97
CA PRO A 314 -6.67 -9.58 4.41
C PRO A 314 -7.23 -8.17 4.61
N THR A 315 -6.39 -7.24 5.02
CA THR A 315 -6.76 -5.84 5.23
C THR A 315 -6.53 -5.00 3.98
N TYR A 316 -5.44 -5.12 3.31
CA TYR A 316 -5.22 -4.64 1.95
C TYR A 316 -3.91 -5.10 1.31
#